data_606c16b23c435661d2b79dd363cd8663
#
_entry.id   606c16b23c435661d2b79dd363cd8663
#
_cell.length_a   1.000
_cell.length_b   1.000
_cell.length_c   1.000
_cell.angle_alpha   90.00
_cell.angle_beta   90.00
_cell.angle_gamma   90.00
#
_symmetry.space_group_name_H-M   'P 1'
#
loop_
_entity.id
_entity.type
_entity.pdbx_description
1 polymer ?
#
loop_
_entity_poly.entity_id
_entity_poly.type
_entity_poly.pdbx_seq_one_letter_code
_entity_poly.pdbx_strand_id
1 'polypeptide(L)'
;EGIKIAAATSSDERLFRPCLTHCGIMKYFDAFTVTQEVKRGKGFPDVYQLAAEKLSLKPEQCVVYEDILKGVEGAKMDDFYVVGVEDIHSSYEKNEIMQLSDRYILSFEELLD
;
A
#
# COMPACT_ATOMS: atom_id res chain seq x y z
N GLU A 1 16.09 -8.95 5.17
CA GLU A 1 16.91 -9.20 4.06
C GLU A 1 16.16 -9.96 2.98
N GLY A 2 16.30 -9.53 1.76
CA GLY A 2 15.54 -10.07 0.67
C GLY A 2 14.12 -9.54 0.58
N ILE A 3 13.70 -8.72 1.51
CA ILE A 3 12.39 -8.08 1.48
C ILE A 3 12.52 -6.74 0.79
N LYS A 4 11.67 -6.54 -0.23
CA LYS A 4 11.65 -5.29 -0.99
C LYS A 4 10.46 -4.46 -0.54
N ILE A 5 10.64 -3.14 -0.52
CA ILE A 5 9.61 -2.20 -0.06
C ILE A 5 9.32 -1.20 -1.16
N ALA A 6 8.04 -1.01 -1.45
CA ALA A 6 7.59 -0.02 -2.41
C ALA A 6 6.48 0.82 -1.80
N ALA A 7 6.43 2.07 -2.19
CA ALA A 7 5.32 2.95 -1.84
C ALA A 7 4.41 3.08 -3.05
N ALA A 8 3.10 2.96 -2.82
CA ALA A 8 2.07 3.18 -3.84
C ALA A 8 1.17 4.28 -3.29
N THR A 9 1.20 5.46 -3.90
CA THR A 9 0.56 6.62 -3.32
C THR A 9 -0.13 7.46 -4.39
N SER A 10 -1.17 8.18 -3.98
CA SER A 10 -1.80 9.17 -4.85
C SER A 10 -1.15 10.53 -4.68
N SER A 11 -0.19 10.68 -3.78
CA SER A 11 0.54 11.92 -3.60
C SER A 11 1.59 12.10 -4.68
N ASP A 12 1.75 13.36 -5.11
CA ASP A 12 2.78 13.68 -6.09
C ASP A 12 4.17 13.49 -5.47
N GLU A 13 5.11 13.05 -6.30
CA GLU A 13 6.49 12.84 -5.85
C GLU A 13 7.08 14.10 -5.23
N ARG A 14 6.71 15.26 -5.73
CA ARG A 14 7.22 16.52 -5.19
C ARG A 14 6.76 16.75 -3.77
N LEU A 15 5.68 16.06 -3.34
CA LEU A 15 5.16 16.19 -1.98
C LEU A 15 5.73 15.13 -1.05
N PHE A 16 5.78 13.87 -1.49
CA PHE A 16 6.18 12.81 -0.58
C PHE A 16 7.70 12.66 -0.47
N ARG A 17 8.45 12.96 -1.53
CA ARG A 17 9.90 12.75 -1.49
C ARG A 17 10.59 13.62 -0.42
N PRO A 18 10.29 14.92 -0.32
CA PRO A 18 10.90 15.72 0.76
C PRO A 18 10.50 15.23 2.14
N CYS A 19 9.25 14.82 2.31
CA CYS A 19 8.78 14.33 3.61
C CYS A 19 9.54 13.08 4.04
N LEU A 20 9.63 12.09 3.14
CA LEU A 20 10.32 10.85 3.44
C LEU A 20 11.81 11.07 3.66
N THR A 21 12.40 12.00 2.91
CA THR A 21 13.81 12.33 3.08
C THR A 21 14.05 12.95 4.43
N HIS A 22 13.19 13.88 4.84
CA HIS A 22 13.30 14.53 6.15
C HIS A 22 13.19 13.50 7.27
N CYS A 23 12.30 12.53 7.12
CA CYS A 23 12.13 11.49 8.13
C CYS A 23 13.25 10.44 8.11
N GLY A 24 14.12 10.48 7.13
CA GLY A 24 15.25 9.56 7.07
C GLY A 24 14.88 8.16 6.61
N ILE A 25 13.70 7.96 6.04
CA ILE A 25 13.25 6.63 5.63
C ILE A 25 13.27 6.41 4.14
N MET A 26 13.57 7.44 3.36
CA MET A 26 13.58 7.35 1.90
C MET A 26 14.47 6.21 1.41
N LYS A 27 15.59 6.00 2.08
CA LYS A 27 16.58 5.00 1.68
C LYS A 27 16.10 3.56 1.83
N TYR A 28 15.01 3.34 2.55
CA TYR A 28 14.50 1.97 2.76
C TYR A 28 13.58 1.52 1.65
N PHE A 29 13.16 2.42 0.75
CA PHE A 29 12.24 2.07 -0.32
C PHE A 29 13.00 1.66 -1.57
N ASP A 30 12.59 0.55 -2.15
CA ASP A 30 13.17 0.04 -3.40
C ASP A 30 12.49 0.63 -4.61
N ALA A 31 11.24 1.09 -4.48
CA ALA A 31 10.50 1.64 -5.60
C ALA A 31 9.38 2.55 -5.10
N PHE A 32 8.97 3.46 -5.97
CA PHE A 32 7.84 4.35 -5.74
C PHE A 32 6.92 4.30 -6.95
N THR A 33 5.61 4.28 -6.69
CA THR A 33 4.62 4.32 -7.74
C THR A 33 3.54 5.32 -7.33
N VAL A 34 3.21 6.22 -8.24
CA VAL A 34 2.15 7.18 -8.01
C VAL A 34 1.00 6.88 -8.96
N THR A 35 -0.21 7.27 -8.55
CA THR A 35 -1.40 6.97 -9.35
C THR A 35 -1.37 7.63 -10.71
N GLN A 36 -0.60 8.70 -10.88
CA GLN A 36 -0.45 9.34 -12.18
C GLN A 36 0.25 8.46 -13.22
N GLU A 37 0.96 7.42 -12.78
CA GLU A 37 1.67 6.52 -13.70
C GLU A 37 0.76 5.46 -14.30
N VAL A 38 -0.46 5.31 -13.80
CA VAL A 38 -1.38 4.26 -14.25
C VAL A 38 -2.68 4.88 -14.75
N LYS A 39 -3.45 4.09 -15.49
CA LYS A 39 -4.71 4.59 -16.07
C LYS A 39 -5.78 4.80 -15.02
N ARG A 40 -5.85 3.90 -14.04
CA ARG A 40 -6.91 3.91 -13.03
C ARG A 40 -6.27 4.05 -11.67
N GLY A 41 -6.85 4.92 -10.84
CA GLY A 41 -6.33 5.16 -9.50
C GLY A 41 -6.72 4.06 -8.51
N LYS A 42 -6.60 4.37 -7.23
CA LYS A 42 -6.99 3.43 -6.18
C LYS A 42 -8.47 3.10 -6.33
N GLY A 43 -8.82 1.89 -5.98
CA GLY A 43 -10.11 1.32 -6.32
C GLY A 43 -9.95 0.30 -7.43
N PHE A 44 -8.80 0.31 -8.09
CA PHE A 44 -8.40 -0.65 -9.11
C PHE A 44 -7.00 -1.14 -8.79
N PRO A 45 -6.59 -2.30 -9.31
CA PRO A 45 -5.29 -2.87 -8.92
C PRO A 45 -4.09 -2.25 -9.63
N ASP A 46 -4.30 -1.33 -10.56
CA ASP A 46 -3.26 -0.84 -11.46
C ASP A 46 -2.01 -0.35 -10.72
N VAL A 47 -2.16 0.48 -9.70
CA VAL A 47 -1.02 1.07 -9.01
C VAL A 47 -0.24 0.00 -8.23
N TYR A 48 -0.94 -0.98 -7.69
CA TYR A 48 -0.28 -2.06 -6.95
C TYR A 48 0.41 -3.02 -7.90
N GLN A 49 -0.20 -3.28 -9.05
CA GLN A 49 0.42 -4.13 -10.08
C GLN A 49 1.71 -3.50 -10.58
N LEU A 50 1.71 -2.19 -10.81
CA LEU A 50 2.92 -1.51 -11.26
C LEU A 50 3.98 -1.52 -10.17
N ALA A 51 3.59 -1.33 -8.92
CA ALA A 51 4.53 -1.39 -7.81
C ALA A 51 5.20 -2.77 -7.74
N ALA A 52 4.41 -3.84 -7.86
CA ALA A 52 4.95 -5.19 -7.84
C ALA A 52 5.90 -5.41 -9.02
N GLU A 53 5.53 -4.91 -10.19
CA GLU A 53 6.35 -5.01 -11.38
C GLU A 53 7.70 -4.34 -11.17
N LYS A 54 7.71 -3.15 -10.56
CA LYS A 54 8.94 -2.43 -10.28
C LYS A 54 9.84 -3.20 -9.32
N LEU A 55 9.25 -4.01 -8.44
CA LEU A 55 9.99 -4.86 -7.53
C LEU A 55 10.39 -6.19 -8.16
N SER A 56 9.95 -6.45 -9.39
CA SER A 56 10.16 -7.72 -10.09
C SER A 56 9.51 -8.89 -9.37
N LEU A 57 8.32 -8.63 -8.81
CA LEU A 57 7.55 -9.63 -8.07
C LEU A 57 6.16 -9.77 -8.67
N LYS A 58 5.55 -10.92 -8.42
CA LYS A 58 4.16 -11.16 -8.80
C LYS A 58 3.24 -10.76 -7.66
N PRO A 59 1.96 -10.41 -7.96
CA PRO A 59 1.04 -10.03 -6.88
C PRO A 59 0.98 -11.03 -5.73
N GLU A 60 0.96 -12.32 -6.03
CA GLU A 60 0.85 -13.33 -4.97
C GLU A 60 2.09 -13.40 -4.08
N GLN A 61 3.17 -12.73 -4.46
CA GLN A 61 4.38 -12.65 -3.65
C GLN A 61 4.43 -11.39 -2.81
N CYS A 62 3.38 -10.55 -2.87
CA CYS A 62 3.39 -9.23 -2.26
C CYS A 62 2.32 -9.11 -1.19
N VAL A 63 2.61 -8.28 -0.19
CA VAL A 63 1.64 -7.88 0.82
C VAL A 63 1.39 -6.39 0.65
N VAL A 64 0.12 -6.00 0.60
CA VAL A 64 -0.27 -4.60 0.50
C VAL A 64 -0.82 -4.15 1.85
N TYR A 65 -0.31 -3.05 2.37
CA TYR A 65 -0.82 -2.42 3.58
C TYR A 65 -1.62 -1.19 3.18
N GLU A 66 -2.90 -1.13 3.56
CA GLU A 66 -3.79 -0.03 3.19
C GLU A 66 -4.68 0.37 4.34
N ASP A 67 -4.94 1.67 4.42
CA ASP A 67 -5.79 2.21 5.48
C ASP A 67 -7.09 2.80 4.96
N ILE A 68 -7.34 2.75 3.65
CA ILE A 68 -8.60 3.24 3.08
C ILE A 68 -9.27 2.14 2.27
N LEU A 69 -10.60 2.18 2.24
CA LEU A 69 -11.38 1.13 1.60
C LEU A 69 -11.08 0.99 0.11
N LYS A 70 -10.98 2.10 -0.61
CA LYS A 70 -10.69 2.04 -2.04
C LYS A 70 -9.37 1.32 -2.32
N GLY A 71 -8.36 1.58 -1.48
CA GLY A 71 -7.09 0.91 -1.64
C GLY A 71 -7.20 -0.58 -1.45
N VAL A 72 -7.94 -0.99 -0.41
CA VAL A 72 -8.16 -2.41 -0.16
C VAL A 72 -8.92 -3.05 -1.31
N GLU A 73 -9.98 -2.39 -1.78
CA GLU A 73 -10.77 -2.90 -2.89
C GLU A 73 -9.91 -3.11 -4.14
N GLY A 74 -9.08 -2.11 -4.45
CA GLY A 74 -8.24 -2.21 -5.63
C GLY A 74 -7.23 -3.33 -5.54
N ALA A 75 -6.56 -3.45 -4.40
CA ALA A 75 -5.56 -4.49 -4.23
C ALA A 75 -6.19 -5.89 -4.26
N LYS A 76 -7.39 -6.02 -3.72
CA LYS A 76 -8.07 -7.33 -3.70
C LYS A 76 -8.63 -7.74 -5.05
N MET A 77 -8.60 -6.87 -6.04
CA MET A 77 -8.97 -7.27 -7.39
C MET A 77 -7.91 -8.14 -8.07
N ASP A 78 -6.74 -8.25 -7.47
CA ASP A 78 -5.69 -9.14 -7.94
C ASP A 78 -5.26 -10.00 -6.76
N ASP A 79 -4.25 -10.81 -6.94
CA ASP A 79 -3.86 -11.84 -5.98
C ASP A 79 -2.99 -11.33 -4.83
N PHE A 80 -3.10 -10.06 -4.48
CA PHE A 80 -2.37 -9.52 -3.35
C PHE A 80 -2.95 -10.00 -2.02
N TYR A 81 -2.06 -10.24 -1.06
CA TYR A 81 -2.48 -10.39 0.32
C TYR A 81 -2.58 -8.99 0.91
N VAL A 82 -3.74 -8.64 1.47
CA VAL A 82 -3.98 -7.26 1.91
C VAL A 82 -4.16 -7.22 3.41
N VAL A 83 -3.40 -6.34 4.05
CA VAL A 83 -3.51 -6.06 5.48
C VAL A 83 -4.13 -4.67 5.61
N GLY A 84 -5.33 -4.62 6.17
CA GLY A 84 -5.97 -3.34 6.49
C GLY A 84 -5.35 -2.78 7.76
N VAL A 85 -5.09 -1.47 7.78
CA VAL A 85 -4.46 -0.80 8.90
C VAL A 85 -5.41 0.24 9.45
N GLU A 86 -5.62 0.25 10.75
CA GLU A 86 -6.52 1.22 11.36
C GLU A 86 -6.00 2.64 11.20
N ASP A 87 -6.91 3.53 10.79
CA ASP A 87 -6.61 4.95 10.69
C ASP A 87 -7.86 5.70 11.16
N ILE A 88 -7.68 6.63 12.07
CA ILE A 88 -8.79 7.38 12.63
C ILE A 88 -9.57 8.13 11.55
N HIS A 89 -8.90 8.56 10.49
CA HIS A 89 -9.55 9.28 9.40
C HIS A 89 -10.39 8.38 8.51
N SER A 90 -10.22 7.06 8.61
CA SER A 90 -10.99 6.08 7.86
C SER A 90 -11.86 5.23 8.76
N SER A 91 -12.12 5.67 9.99
CA SER A 91 -12.89 4.87 10.94
C SER A 91 -14.29 4.54 10.46
N TYR A 92 -14.88 5.39 9.63
CA TYR A 92 -16.23 5.16 9.09
C TYR A 92 -16.23 4.01 8.08
N GLU A 93 -15.08 3.58 7.60
CA GLU A 93 -14.97 2.46 6.66
C GLU A 93 -14.41 1.20 7.32
N LYS A 94 -14.20 1.23 8.64
CA LYS A 94 -13.50 0.17 9.34
C LYS A 94 -14.09 -1.21 9.10
N ASN A 95 -15.42 -1.32 9.20
CA ASN A 95 -16.06 -2.62 9.06
C ASN A 95 -15.85 -3.21 7.67
N GLU A 96 -16.00 -2.38 6.63
CA GLU A 96 -15.80 -2.86 5.26
C GLU A 96 -14.35 -3.25 5.01
N ILE A 97 -13.41 -2.46 5.54
CA ILE A 97 -11.99 -2.78 5.40
C ILE A 97 -11.68 -4.11 6.09
N MET A 98 -12.22 -4.31 7.30
CA MET A 98 -12.00 -5.55 8.03
C MET A 98 -12.55 -6.76 7.28
N GLN A 99 -13.71 -6.62 6.66
CA GLN A 99 -14.32 -7.72 5.94
C GLN A 99 -13.57 -8.10 4.68
N LEU A 100 -13.02 -7.11 4.00
CA LEU A 100 -12.41 -7.33 2.69
C LEU A 100 -10.94 -7.70 2.78
N SER A 101 -10.24 -7.22 3.80
CA SER A 101 -8.81 -7.50 3.97
C SER A 101 -8.58 -8.93 4.41
N ASP A 102 -7.39 -9.44 4.14
CA ASP A 102 -6.97 -10.75 4.61
C ASP A 102 -6.60 -10.71 6.08
N ARG A 103 -6.17 -9.56 6.57
CA ARG A 103 -5.86 -9.33 7.97
C ARG A 103 -6.10 -7.85 8.26
N TYR A 104 -6.45 -7.53 9.50
CA TYR A 104 -6.64 -6.14 9.93
C TYR A 104 -5.82 -5.91 11.18
N ILE A 105 -5.02 -4.84 11.20
CA ILE A 105 -4.19 -4.52 12.36
C ILE A 105 -4.51 -3.11 12.86
N LEU A 106 -4.36 -2.93 14.17
CA LEU A 106 -4.56 -1.63 14.80
C LEU A 106 -3.31 -0.78 14.74
N SER A 107 -2.16 -1.42 14.67
CA SER A 107 -0.89 -0.71 14.49
C SER A 107 0.13 -1.71 13.93
N PHE A 108 1.19 -1.16 13.34
CA PHE A 108 2.25 -2.00 12.80
C PHE A 108 3.00 -2.76 13.89
N GLU A 109 2.85 -2.37 15.14
CA GLU A 109 3.47 -3.08 16.25
C GLU A 109 2.98 -4.53 16.34
N GLU A 110 1.76 -4.81 15.87
CA GLU A 110 1.24 -6.17 15.88
C GLU A 110 2.03 -7.11 14.99
N LEU A 111 2.86 -6.59 14.11
CA LEU A 111 3.67 -7.39 13.20
C LEU A 111 5.05 -7.72 13.75
N LEU A 112 5.40 -7.19 14.91
CA LEU A 112 6.76 -7.32 15.45
C LEU A 112 7.01 -8.63 16.17
N ASP A 113 6.01 -9.45 16.36
CA ASP A 113 6.21 -10.78 16.97
C ASP A 113 6.84 -11.77 15.99
#